data_377254ddbb90ba5e31bd33c5926ef8ef
#
_entry.id   377254ddbb90ba5e31bd33c5926ef8ef
#
_cell.length_a   1.000
_cell.length_b   1.000
_cell.length_c   1.000
_cell.angle_alpha   90.00
_cell.angle_beta   90.00
_cell.angle_gamma   90.00
#
_symmetry.space_group_name_H-M   'P 1'
#
loop_
_entity.id
_entity.type
_entity.pdbx_description
1 polymer ?
#
loop_
_entity_poly.entity_id
_entity_poly.type
_entity_poly.pdbx_seq_one_letter_code
_entity_poly.pdbx_strand_id
1 'polypeptide(L)'
;MTHRTMTTYNRRCPPAFAVFPTMADASHSSAAQEGRQSGVLLAILSTVAFTFMAYLTIGLSLAVLPGFVNTNLGFGAMLAGLAISIQYVATLLSRPHAGRMADAKGPKRTVMTGLMMCAASGALLLLAALASHVPWLSLGLIFIARLALGCAESCVGTGAIAWGMGQVGHRHTARVISWNGVATYGALAAGAPLGVLLDHHYGFAIIGAATLVLALAALPLAQLKRATITIAGERASFRTVAARVVPYGIGLALGSIGFGCIATFITLFYAAHGWSNAALALTVFGVVFVGVRFIFARTIPRVGGYRVAMVSLSVEAIGLIVLCLANTAVMAGIGAAIAGLGFSLVFPALGVEAVHRVPAHSSGSALGVYSVFMDVAMALTGPLGGWAASGMGYNAIYGFAALAAMASVVLALVLQMQAMKEHARSQSP
;
A
#
# COMPACT_ATOMS: atom_id res chain seq x y z
N MET A 1 -75.31 32.85 28.59
CA MET A 1 -76.15 32.55 27.38
C MET A 1 -75.44 33.09 26.18
N THR A 2 -74.90 32.21 25.34
CA THR A 2 -74.90 32.25 23.88
C THR A 2 -74.03 31.10 23.37
N HIS A 3 -74.74 30.12 22.82
CA HIS A 3 -74.16 28.98 22.06
C HIS A 3 -73.44 29.48 20.80
N ARG A 4 -72.23 28.95 20.54
CA ARG A 4 -71.63 28.94 19.20
C ARG A 4 -71.35 27.49 18.78
N THR A 5 -72.12 27.09 17.76
CA THR A 5 -72.08 25.85 17.02
C THR A 5 -70.76 25.69 16.29
N MET A 6 -70.04 24.59 16.54
CA MET A 6 -68.90 24.13 15.73
C MET A 6 -69.42 23.42 14.48
N THR A 7 -69.16 24.00 13.31
CA THR A 7 -69.39 23.38 12.00
C THR A 7 -68.13 22.54 11.62
N THR A 8 -68.28 21.24 11.66
CA THR A 8 -67.24 20.28 11.21
C THR A 8 -67.15 20.32 9.68
N TYR A 9 -66.02 20.83 9.16
CA TYR A 9 -65.67 20.80 7.72
C TYR A 9 -64.95 19.50 7.39
N ASN A 10 -65.67 18.55 6.86
CA ASN A 10 -65.20 17.24 6.41
C ASN A 10 -64.54 17.39 5.02
N ARG A 11 -63.23 17.64 4.92
CA ARG A 11 -62.50 17.58 3.67
C ARG A 11 -62.10 16.12 3.41
N ARG A 12 -62.81 15.47 2.49
CA ARG A 12 -62.43 14.22 1.84
C ARG A 12 -61.17 14.52 1.00
N CYS A 13 -60.01 13.98 1.37
CA CYS A 13 -58.87 13.88 0.46
C CYS A 13 -59.20 12.93 -0.68
N PRO A 14 -58.94 13.31 -1.96
CA PRO A 14 -59.03 12.37 -3.07
C PRO A 14 -57.98 11.27 -2.94
N PRO A 15 -58.22 10.04 -3.38
CA PRO A 15 -57.22 8.95 -3.31
C PRO A 15 -56.04 9.32 -4.18
N ALA A 16 -54.85 9.31 -3.55
CA ALA A 16 -53.57 9.41 -4.26
C ALA A 16 -53.46 8.20 -5.19
N PHE A 17 -53.63 8.40 -6.50
CA PHE A 17 -53.23 7.42 -7.51
C PHE A 17 -51.71 7.21 -7.35
N ALA A 18 -51.32 6.06 -6.80
CA ALA A 18 -49.95 5.59 -6.87
C ALA A 18 -49.59 5.39 -8.35
N VAL A 19 -48.91 6.35 -8.94
CA VAL A 19 -48.28 6.19 -10.25
C VAL A 19 -47.15 5.19 -10.07
N PHE A 20 -47.41 3.94 -10.44
CA PHE A 20 -46.36 2.95 -10.55
C PHE A 20 -45.42 3.38 -11.68
N PRO A 21 -44.08 3.50 -11.43
CA PRO A 21 -43.14 3.84 -12.50
C PRO A 21 -43.22 2.78 -13.58
N THR A 22 -43.35 3.20 -14.81
CA THR A 22 -43.39 2.31 -15.97
C THR A 22 -42.04 1.61 -16.14
N MET A 23 -42.00 0.39 -16.71
CA MET A 23 -40.72 -0.33 -16.94
C MET A 23 -39.72 0.51 -17.75
N ALA A 24 -40.18 1.45 -18.58
CA ALA A 24 -39.32 2.41 -19.28
C ALA A 24 -38.60 3.40 -18.35
N ASP A 25 -39.28 3.91 -17.30
CA ASP A 25 -38.66 4.80 -16.31
C ASP A 25 -37.62 4.07 -15.47
N ALA A 26 -37.85 2.79 -15.17
CA ALA A 26 -36.88 1.95 -14.43
C ALA A 26 -35.62 1.67 -15.27
N SER A 27 -35.76 1.45 -16.59
CA SER A 27 -34.62 1.23 -17.49
C SER A 27 -33.78 2.50 -17.71
N HIS A 28 -34.44 3.67 -17.84
CA HIS A 28 -33.73 4.95 -17.96
C HIS A 28 -33.01 5.36 -16.67
N SER A 29 -33.60 5.07 -15.50
CA SER A 29 -32.95 5.32 -14.21
C SER A 29 -31.75 4.40 -13.97
N SER A 30 -31.83 3.14 -14.39
CA SER A 30 -30.74 2.16 -14.30
C SER A 30 -29.55 2.55 -15.20
N ALA A 31 -29.80 2.89 -16.47
CA ALA A 31 -28.76 3.32 -17.41
C ALA A 31 -28.08 4.63 -16.99
N ALA A 32 -28.83 5.59 -16.44
CA ALA A 32 -28.27 6.83 -15.91
C ALA A 32 -27.44 6.59 -14.64
N GLN A 33 -27.82 5.62 -13.82
CA GLN A 33 -27.11 5.24 -12.60
C GLN A 33 -25.82 4.47 -12.92
N GLU A 34 -25.83 3.59 -13.92
CA GLU A 34 -24.64 2.90 -14.44
C GLU A 34 -23.65 3.86 -15.08
N GLY A 35 -24.11 4.80 -15.90
CA GLY A 35 -23.25 5.84 -16.49
C GLY A 35 -22.59 6.73 -15.43
N ARG A 36 -23.30 7.06 -14.36
CA ARG A 36 -22.77 7.84 -13.22
C ARG A 36 -21.74 7.05 -12.40
N GLN A 37 -21.97 5.75 -12.20
CA GLN A 37 -21.03 4.87 -11.52
C GLN A 37 -19.74 4.64 -12.33
N SER A 38 -19.85 4.49 -13.64
CA SER A 38 -18.72 4.36 -14.56
C SER A 38 -17.89 5.62 -14.61
N GLY A 39 -18.50 6.81 -14.60
CA GLY A 39 -17.79 8.10 -14.52
C GLY A 39 -17.01 8.29 -13.23
N VAL A 40 -17.58 7.87 -12.08
CA VAL A 40 -16.89 7.90 -10.79
C VAL A 40 -15.68 6.95 -10.78
N LEU A 41 -15.83 5.74 -11.33
CA LEU A 41 -14.75 4.78 -11.40
C LEU A 41 -13.58 5.30 -12.26
N LEU A 42 -13.89 5.84 -13.44
CA LEU A 42 -12.89 6.41 -14.34
C LEU A 42 -12.13 7.58 -13.70
N ALA A 43 -12.85 8.45 -12.98
CA ALA A 43 -12.23 9.54 -12.23
C ALA A 43 -11.27 9.04 -11.16
N ILE A 44 -11.62 7.98 -10.42
CA ILE A 44 -10.75 7.34 -9.43
C ILE A 44 -9.54 6.72 -10.12
N LEU A 45 -9.74 5.87 -11.12
CA LEU A 45 -8.66 5.17 -11.82
C LEU A 45 -7.66 6.13 -12.44
N SER A 46 -8.11 7.25 -12.98
CA SER A 46 -7.23 8.26 -13.58
C SER A 46 -6.37 9.03 -12.56
N THR A 47 -6.72 9.07 -11.28
CA THR A 47 -5.85 9.61 -10.21
C THR A 47 -4.94 8.55 -9.61
N VAL A 48 -5.49 7.37 -9.41
CA VAL A 48 -4.78 6.22 -8.84
C VAL A 48 -3.69 5.69 -9.79
N ALA A 49 -3.81 5.96 -11.10
CA ALA A 49 -2.77 5.67 -12.08
C ALA A 49 -1.43 6.34 -11.74
N PHE A 50 -1.42 7.55 -11.17
CA PHE A 50 -0.18 8.20 -10.72
C PHE A 50 0.46 7.45 -9.53
N THR A 51 -0.37 6.95 -8.61
CA THR A 51 0.11 6.05 -7.55
C THR A 51 0.71 4.79 -8.13
N PHE A 52 0.01 4.14 -9.08
CA PHE A 52 0.53 2.94 -9.73
C PHE A 52 1.89 3.20 -10.40
N MET A 53 2.04 4.29 -11.16
CA MET A 53 3.30 4.64 -11.82
C MET A 53 4.44 4.89 -10.81
N ALA A 54 4.19 5.65 -9.74
CA ALA A 54 5.20 5.93 -8.72
C ALA A 54 5.61 4.64 -7.97
N TYR A 55 4.67 3.81 -7.57
CA TYR A 55 4.98 2.55 -6.88
C TYR A 55 5.57 1.48 -7.79
N LEU A 56 5.29 1.53 -9.09
CA LEU A 56 5.96 0.70 -10.08
C LEU A 56 7.47 1.01 -10.12
N THR A 57 7.87 2.30 -10.07
CA THR A 57 9.29 2.69 -10.04
C THR A 57 9.98 2.23 -8.74
N ILE A 58 9.25 2.20 -7.62
CA ILE A 58 9.73 1.62 -6.37
C ILE A 58 9.94 0.10 -6.55
N GLY A 59 8.95 -0.59 -7.07
CA GLY A 59 9.00 -2.03 -7.32
C GLY A 59 10.15 -2.44 -8.24
N LEU A 60 10.37 -1.71 -9.34
CA LEU A 60 11.47 -1.98 -10.29
C LEU A 60 12.83 -2.03 -9.59
N SER A 61 13.10 -1.12 -8.66
CA SER A 61 14.40 -1.05 -7.97
C SER A 61 14.48 -1.94 -6.72
N LEU A 62 13.35 -2.34 -6.14
CA LEU A 62 13.28 -2.97 -4.82
C LEU A 62 14.07 -4.30 -4.76
N ALA A 63 13.91 -5.17 -5.77
CA ALA A 63 14.53 -6.48 -5.79
C ALA A 63 15.92 -6.50 -6.46
N VAL A 64 16.24 -5.48 -7.27
CA VAL A 64 17.49 -5.41 -8.05
C VAL A 64 18.59 -4.69 -7.29
N LEU A 65 18.24 -3.60 -6.61
CA LEU A 65 19.19 -2.72 -5.97
C LEU A 65 20.10 -3.42 -4.92
N PRO A 66 19.58 -4.32 -4.05
CA PRO A 66 20.46 -5.04 -3.13
C PRO A 66 21.52 -5.89 -3.84
N GLY A 67 21.16 -6.53 -4.95
CA GLY A 67 22.08 -7.28 -5.81
C GLY A 67 23.17 -6.37 -6.39
N PHE A 68 22.79 -5.23 -6.95
CA PHE A 68 23.72 -4.26 -7.50
C PHE A 68 24.72 -3.74 -6.45
N VAL A 69 24.23 -3.37 -5.26
CA VAL A 69 25.07 -2.87 -4.16
C VAL A 69 26.02 -3.96 -3.64
N ASN A 70 25.53 -5.20 -3.52
CA ASN A 70 26.33 -6.30 -2.98
C ASN A 70 27.30 -6.88 -4.01
N THR A 71 26.82 -7.22 -5.21
CA THR A 71 27.59 -7.98 -6.21
C THR A 71 28.43 -7.05 -7.08
N ASN A 72 27.87 -5.94 -7.58
CA ASN A 72 28.57 -5.07 -8.52
C ASN A 72 29.47 -4.05 -7.82
N LEU A 73 29.02 -3.47 -6.69
CA LEU A 73 29.78 -2.49 -5.94
C LEU A 73 30.67 -3.12 -4.84
N GLY A 74 30.46 -4.40 -4.49
CA GLY A 74 31.26 -5.13 -3.52
C GLY A 74 30.95 -4.80 -2.06
N PHE A 75 29.82 -4.16 -1.75
CA PHE A 75 29.43 -3.85 -0.38
C PHE A 75 28.69 -5.02 0.28
N GLY A 76 28.73 -5.08 1.62
CA GLY A 76 28.05 -6.13 2.39
C GLY A 76 26.53 -6.03 2.35
N ALA A 77 25.84 -7.13 2.71
CA ALA A 77 24.38 -7.24 2.73
C ALA A 77 23.70 -6.16 3.61
N MET A 78 24.38 -5.68 4.65
CA MET A 78 23.87 -4.61 5.51
C MET A 78 23.72 -3.28 4.74
N LEU A 79 24.72 -2.86 3.96
CA LEU A 79 24.62 -1.65 3.12
C LEU A 79 23.64 -1.83 1.97
N ALA A 80 23.56 -3.03 1.41
CA ALA A 80 22.56 -3.37 0.41
C ALA A 80 21.11 -3.23 0.95
N GLY A 81 20.86 -3.74 2.15
CA GLY A 81 19.57 -3.56 2.84
C GLY A 81 19.30 -2.10 3.21
N LEU A 82 20.33 -1.37 3.70
CA LEU A 82 20.20 0.06 4.03
C LEU A 82 19.84 0.89 2.81
N ALA A 83 20.35 0.56 1.62
CA ALA A 83 19.99 1.24 0.37
C ALA A 83 18.49 1.16 0.06
N ILE A 84 17.79 0.10 0.48
CA ILE A 84 16.33 0.02 0.38
C ILE A 84 15.67 0.80 1.52
N SER A 85 16.12 0.61 2.75
CA SER A 85 15.48 1.14 3.95
C SER A 85 15.47 2.66 4.06
N ILE A 86 16.51 3.33 3.55
CA ILE A 86 16.64 4.79 3.60
C ILE A 86 15.49 5.51 2.87
N GLN A 87 14.91 4.89 1.84
CA GLN A 87 13.70 5.39 1.18
C GLN A 87 12.54 5.48 2.16
N TYR A 88 12.26 4.43 2.92
CA TYR A 88 11.13 4.39 3.83
C TYR A 88 11.31 5.34 5.01
N VAL A 89 12.55 5.58 5.44
CA VAL A 89 12.86 6.67 6.38
C VAL A 89 12.49 8.03 5.78
N ALA A 90 12.86 8.28 4.53
CA ALA A 90 12.50 9.53 3.85
C ALA A 90 10.98 9.64 3.64
N THR A 91 10.30 8.55 3.29
CA THR A 91 8.83 8.48 3.18
C THR A 91 8.18 8.87 4.51
N LEU A 92 8.60 8.26 5.61
CA LEU A 92 8.08 8.52 6.95
C LEU A 92 8.23 10.01 7.34
N LEU A 93 9.43 10.56 7.18
CA LEU A 93 9.75 11.95 7.57
C LEU A 93 9.08 12.99 6.66
N SER A 94 8.87 12.67 5.39
CA SER A 94 8.27 13.60 4.42
C SER A 94 6.72 13.57 4.40
N ARG A 95 6.05 12.54 4.96
CA ARG A 95 4.56 12.45 4.97
C ARG A 95 3.86 13.68 5.54
N PRO A 96 4.27 14.28 6.69
CA PRO A 96 3.63 15.48 7.20
C PRO A 96 3.78 16.69 6.25
N HIS A 97 4.90 16.77 5.53
CA HIS A 97 5.14 17.81 4.55
C HIS A 97 4.27 17.63 3.30
N ALA A 98 4.16 16.40 2.79
CA ALA A 98 3.30 16.07 1.66
C ALA A 98 1.83 16.38 1.98
N GLY A 99 1.35 16.06 3.19
CA GLY A 99 0.01 16.40 3.64
C GLY A 99 -0.23 17.91 3.66
N ARG A 100 0.67 18.68 4.29
CA ARG A 100 0.58 20.16 4.30
C ARG A 100 0.63 20.76 2.91
N MET A 101 1.45 20.23 2.03
CA MET A 101 1.55 20.70 0.64
C MET A 101 0.26 20.41 -0.13
N ALA A 102 -0.35 19.25 0.05
CA ALA A 102 -1.64 18.90 -0.56
C ALA A 102 -2.75 19.84 -0.09
N ASP A 103 -2.75 20.20 1.19
CA ASP A 103 -3.71 21.14 1.77
C ASP A 103 -3.48 22.60 1.29
N ALA A 104 -2.23 23.07 1.28
CA ALA A 104 -1.90 24.45 1.01
C ALA A 104 -1.78 24.79 -0.49
N LYS A 105 -1.15 23.89 -1.27
CA LYS A 105 -0.86 24.11 -2.70
C LYS A 105 -1.76 23.30 -3.64
N GLY A 106 -2.59 22.43 -3.05
CA GLY A 106 -3.52 21.54 -3.75
C GLY A 106 -2.90 20.21 -4.15
N PRO A 107 -3.76 19.17 -4.28
CA PRO A 107 -3.32 17.79 -4.51
C PRO A 107 -2.62 17.58 -5.85
N LYS A 108 -3.06 18.26 -6.91
CA LYS A 108 -2.41 18.22 -8.24
C LYS A 108 -0.93 18.62 -8.17
N ARG A 109 -0.62 19.75 -7.53
CA ARG A 109 0.77 20.21 -7.38
C ARG A 109 1.61 19.26 -6.55
N THR A 110 1.02 18.65 -5.53
CA THR A 110 1.68 17.65 -4.69
C THR A 110 2.07 16.42 -5.49
N VAL A 111 1.16 15.88 -6.31
CA VAL A 111 1.46 14.76 -7.21
C VAL A 111 2.55 15.13 -8.21
N MET A 112 2.47 16.30 -8.84
CA MET A 112 3.49 16.75 -9.80
C MET A 112 4.87 16.87 -9.16
N THR A 113 4.96 17.44 -7.94
CA THR A 113 6.22 17.51 -7.19
C THR A 113 6.78 16.11 -6.92
N GLY A 114 5.92 15.16 -6.52
CA GLY A 114 6.34 13.77 -6.32
C GLY A 114 6.84 13.11 -7.61
N LEU A 115 6.16 13.32 -8.74
CA LEU A 115 6.63 12.80 -10.05
C LEU A 115 7.97 13.41 -10.48
N MET A 116 8.21 14.69 -10.21
CA MET A 116 9.53 15.30 -10.44
C MET A 116 10.62 14.67 -9.57
N MET A 117 10.30 14.38 -8.30
CA MET A 117 11.23 13.65 -7.42
C MET A 117 11.47 12.21 -7.87
N CYS A 118 10.45 11.52 -8.42
CA CYS A 118 10.64 10.22 -9.07
C CYS A 118 11.60 10.33 -10.26
N ALA A 119 11.45 11.35 -11.12
CA ALA A 119 12.32 11.58 -12.26
C ALA A 119 13.76 11.85 -11.80
N ALA A 120 13.94 12.70 -10.78
CA ALA A 120 15.26 12.96 -10.18
C ALA A 120 15.88 11.67 -9.61
N SER A 121 15.10 10.84 -8.93
CA SER A 121 15.56 9.52 -8.46
C SER A 121 16.01 8.63 -9.61
N GLY A 122 15.24 8.54 -10.69
CA GLY A 122 15.60 7.76 -11.89
C GLY A 122 16.90 8.25 -12.52
N ALA A 123 17.08 9.56 -12.67
CA ALA A 123 18.31 10.16 -13.18
C ALA A 123 19.52 9.84 -12.28
N LEU A 124 19.35 9.93 -10.94
CA LEU A 124 20.41 9.61 -9.98
C LEU A 124 20.77 8.12 -9.99
N LEU A 125 19.78 7.20 -10.12
CA LEU A 125 20.06 5.77 -10.29
C LEU A 125 20.81 5.46 -11.59
N LEU A 126 20.46 6.15 -12.68
CA LEU A 126 21.19 6.02 -13.95
C LEU A 126 22.64 6.51 -13.81
N LEU A 127 22.84 7.66 -13.17
CA LEU A 127 24.18 8.18 -12.87
C LEU A 127 24.97 7.22 -11.95
N ALA A 128 24.31 6.62 -10.95
CA ALA A 128 24.93 5.62 -10.08
C ALA A 128 25.40 4.39 -10.86
N ALA A 129 24.61 3.91 -11.82
CA ALA A 129 25.00 2.82 -12.70
C ALA A 129 26.23 3.17 -13.56
N LEU A 130 26.27 4.37 -14.13
CA LEU A 130 27.40 4.85 -14.93
C LEU A 130 28.67 5.07 -14.08
N ALA A 131 28.50 5.45 -12.80
CA ALA A 131 29.60 5.65 -11.85
C ALA A 131 30.00 4.38 -11.08
N SER A 132 29.59 3.19 -11.50
CA SER A 132 29.84 1.91 -10.81
C SER A 132 31.33 1.58 -10.64
N HIS A 133 32.20 2.15 -11.48
CA HIS A 133 33.66 2.06 -11.35
C HIS A 133 34.23 2.81 -10.15
N VAL A 134 33.45 3.70 -9.49
CA VAL A 134 33.76 4.36 -8.24
C VAL A 134 32.70 3.97 -7.18
N PRO A 135 32.86 2.83 -6.47
CA PRO A 135 31.81 2.23 -5.67
C PRO A 135 31.17 3.17 -4.62
N TRP A 136 31.97 3.98 -3.93
CA TRP A 136 31.47 4.91 -2.92
C TRP A 136 30.66 6.08 -3.51
N LEU A 137 31.04 6.57 -4.70
CA LEU A 137 30.27 7.58 -5.42
C LEU A 137 28.91 7.00 -5.88
N SER A 138 28.94 5.79 -6.46
CA SER A 138 27.73 5.09 -6.87
C SER A 138 26.79 4.86 -5.70
N LEU A 139 27.29 4.38 -4.56
CA LEU A 139 26.50 4.18 -3.35
C LEU A 139 25.91 5.50 -2.82
N GLY A 140 26.68 6.57 -2.82
CA GLY A 140 26.20 7.91 -2.42
C GLY A 140 25.05 8.40 -3.31
N LEU A 141 25.17 8.24 -4.64
CA LEU A 141 24.12 8.57 -5.60
C LEU A 141 22.88 7.72 -5.40
N ILE A 142 23.03 6.42 -5.10
CA ILE A 142 21.92 5.53 -4.76
C ILE A 142 21.19 6.05 -3.51
N PHE A 143 21.89 6.41 -2.45
CA PHE A 143 21.26 6.90 -1.21
C PHE A 143 20.47 8.18 -1.47
N ILE A 144 21.01 9.13 -2.23
CA ILE A 144 20.30 10.37 -2.61
C ILE A 144 19.07 10.04 -3.48
N ALA A 145 19.22 9.13 -4.45
CA ALA A 145 18.12 8.66 -5.28
C ALA A 145 16.97 8.06 -4.43
N ARG A 146 17.31 7.25 -3.44
CA ARG A 146 16.33 6.60 -2.56
C ARG A 146 15.65 7.61 -1.61
N LEU A 147 16.38 8.61 -1.11
CA LEU A 147 15.78 9.71 -0.35
C LEU A 147 14.78 10.50 -1.20
N ALA A 148 15.15 10.84 -2.46
CA ALA A 148 14.25 11.51 -3.38
C ALA A 148 13.01 10.65 -3.69
N LEU A 149 13.16 9.33 -3.87
CA LEU A 149 12.07 8.41 -4.13
C LEU A 149 11.12 8.29 -2.94
N GLY A 150 11.63 8.28 -1.70
CA GLY A 150 10.81 8.28 -0.50
C GLY A 150 9.96 9.55 -0.34
N CYS A 151 10.55 10.71 -0.62
CA CYS A 151 9.79 11.97 -0.68
C CYS A 151 8.74 11.95 -1.81
N ALA A 152 9.08 11.38 -2.96
CA ALA A 152 8.16 11.19 -4.07
C ALA A 152 6.96 10.32 -3.68
N GLU A 153 7.22 9.20 -3.02
CA GLU A 153 6.20 8.28 -2.51
C GLU A 153 5.19 8.98 -1.59
N SER A 154 5.68 9.77 -0.64
CA SER A 154 4.83 10.56 0.25
C SER A 154 3.96 11.56 -0.52
N CYS A 155 4.55 12.29 -1.48
CA CYS A 155 3.84 13.30 -2.25
C CYS A 155 2.80 12.69 -3.18
N VAL A 156 3.15 11.63 -3.94
CA VAL A 156 2.22 11.00 -4.88
C VAL A 156 1.13 10.26 -4.12
N GLY A 157 1.48 9.46 -3.10
CA GLY A 157 0.51 8.67 -2.35
C GLY A 157 -0.54 9.55 -1.64
N THR A 158 -0.09 10.58 -0.94
CA THR A 158 -0.99 11.52 -0.25
C THR A 158 -1.78 12.38 -1.26
N GLY A 159 -1.08 12.91 -2.28
CA GLY A 159 -1.67 13.79 -3.28
C GLY A 159 -2.71 13.08 -4.15
N ALA A 160 -2.46 11.85 -4.60
CA ALA A 160 -3.40 11.10 -5.44
C ALA A 160 -4.70 10.74 -4.71
N ILE A 161 -4.62 10.35 -3.44
CA ILE A 161 -5.80 10.10 -2.61
C ILE A 161 -6.61 11.39 -2.45
N ALA A 162 -5.97 12.49 -2.06
CA ALA A 162 -6.63 13.79 -1.90
C ALA A 162 -7.25 14.28 -3.22
N TRP A 163 -6.55 14.08 -4.34
CA TRP A 163 -7.04 14.45 -5.67
C TRP A 163 -8.25 13.63 -6.09
N GLY A 164 -8.20 12.31 -5.88
CA GLY A 164 -9.31 11.41 -6.13
C GLY A 164 -10.55 11.78 -5.31
N MET A 165 -10.39 12.01 -4.01
CA MET A 165 -11.48 12.46 -3.15
C MET A 165 -12.09 13.78 -3.59
N GLY A 166 -11.26 14.74 -3.99
CA GLY A 166 -11.72 16.04 -4.52
C GLY A 166 -12.50 15.91 -5.84
N GLN A 167 -12.24 14.89 -6.66
CA GLN A 167 -12.97 14.68 -7.93
C GLN A 167 -14.32 13.98 -7.75
N VAL A 168 -14.40 13.00 -6.85
CA VAL A 168 -15.61 12.16 -6.70
C VAL A 168 -16.46 12.50 -5.46
N GLY A 169 -15.93 13.36 -4.58
CA GLY A 169 -16.60 13.78 -3.33
C GLY A 169 -16.47 12.77 -2.20
N HIS A 170 -16.79 13.23 -0.97
CA HIS A 170 -16.60 12.48 0.27
C HIS A 170 -17.36 11.15 0.35
N ARG A 171 -18.49 11.02 -0.34
CA ARG A 171 -19.29 9.78 -0.37
C ARG A 171 -18.51 8.57 -0.94
N HIS A 172 -17.48 8.83 -1.75
CA HIS A 172 -16.66 7.81 -2.41
C HIS A 172 -15.26 7.64 -1.80
N THR A 173 -14.97 8.27 -0.66
CA THR A 173 -13.65 8.23 0.00
C THR A 173 -13.13 6.80 0.21
N ALA A 174 -13.95 5.90 0.75
CA ALA A 174 -13.57 4.50 0.96
C ALA A 174 -13.18 3.81 -0.36
N ARG A 175 -13.89 4.11 -1.46
CA ARG A 175 -13.61 3.56 -2.79
C ARG A 175 -12.29 4.09 -3.35
N VAL A 176 -11.99 5.39 -3.18
CA VAL A 176 -10.70 5.99 -3.57
C VAL A 176 -9.54 5.32 -2.83
N ILE A 177 -9.64 5.18 -1.50
CA ILE A 177 -8.61 4.56 -0.66
C ILE A 177 -8.41 3.09 -1.06
N SER A 178 -9.48 2.34 -1.31
CA SER A 178 -9.41 0.95 -1.74
C SER A 178 -8.68 0.79 -3.07
N TRP A 179 -9.05 1.57 -4.09
CA TRP A 179 -8.40 1.54 -5.40
C TRP A 179 -6.95 2.03 -5.35
N ASN A 180 -6.65 3.03 -4.50
CA ASN A 180 -5.28 3.45 -4.27
C ASN A 180 -4.43 2.32 -3.67
N GLY A 181 -4.97 1.56 -2.72
CA GLY A 181 -4.31 0.37 -2.18
C GLY A 181 -4.06 -0.72 -3.24
N VAL A 182 -5.05 -0.99 -4.12
CA VAL A 182 -4.88 -1.92 -5.24
C VAL A 182 -3.74 -1.47 -6.17
N ALA A 183 -3.68 -0.17 -6.50
CA ALA A 183 -2.64 0.37 -7.35
C ALA A 183 -1.26 0.29 -6.68
N THR A 184 -1.16 0.65 -5.40
CA THR A 184 0.09 0.59 -4.63
C THR A 184 0.68 -0.82 -4.64
N TYR A 185 -0.09 -1.79 -4.16
CA TYR A 185 0.42 -3.14 -4.01
C TYR A 185 0.51 -3.90 -5.34
N GLY A 186 -0.40 -3.63 -6.28
CA GLY A 186 -0.33 -4.17 -7.63
C GLY A 186 0.91 -3.69 -8.38
N ALA A 187 1.28 -2.42 -8.21
CA ALA A 187 2.48 -1.85 -8.81
C ALA A 187 3.76 -2.46 -8.20
N LEU A 188 3.84 -2.62 -6.88
CA LEU A 188 4.98 -3.26 -6.22
C LEU A 188 5.12 -4.72 -6.66
N ALA A 189 4.00 -5.46 -6.68
CA ALA A 189 3.98 -6.88 -7.07
C ALA A 189 4.38 -7.09 -8.54
N ALA A 190 4.02 -6.17 -9.43
CA ALA A 190 4.42 -6.22 -10.84
C ALA A 190 5.85 -5.68 -11.05
N GLY A 191 6.23 -4.64 -10.32
CA GLY A 191 7.50 -3.95 -10.49
C GLY A 191 8.71 -4.79 -10.12
N ALA A 192 8.66 -5.54 -9.01
CA ALA A 192 9.78 -6.32 -8.54
C ALA A 192 10.22 -7.41 -9.56
N PRO A 193 9.36 -8.29 -10.08
CA PRO A 193 9.75 -9.26 -11.10
C PRO A 193 10.14 -8.58 -12.42
N LEU A 194 9.45 -7.51 -12.83
CA LEU A 194 9.78 -6.76 -14.03
C LEU A 194 11.17 -6.11 -13.90
N GLY A 195 11.51 -5.58 -12.73
CA GLY A 195 12.84 -5.02 -12.44
C GLY A 195 13.94 -6.06 -12.61
N VAL A 196 13.78 -7.25 -12.02
CA VAL A 196 14.74 -8.35 -12.15
C VAL A 196 14.89 -8.79 -13.60
N LEU A 197 13.80 -8.87 -14.37
CA LEU A 197 13.82 -9.21 -15.80
C LEU A 197 14.58 -8.16 -16.62
N LEU A 198 14.31 -6.89 -16.39
CA LEU A 198 14.99 -5.78 -17.09
C LEU A 198 16.48 -5.73 -16.75
N ASP A 199 16.84 -5.88 -15.48
CA ASP A 199 18.22 -5.91 -15.03
C ASP A 199 19.00 -7.08 -15.65
N HIS A 200 18.38 -8.26 -15.70
CA HIS A 200 19.02 -9.45 -16.30
C HIS A 200 19.36 -9.25 -17.79
N HIS A 201 18.51 -8.54 -18.55
CA HIS A 201 18.72 -8.37 -19.99
C HIS A 201 19.53 -7.11 -20.35
N TYR A 202 19.42 -6.05 -19.58
CA TYR A 202 19.95 -4.72 -19.94
C TYR A 202 20.86 -4.11 -18.86
N GLY A 203 21.02 -4.80 -17.71
CA GLY A 203 21.81 -4.32 -16.57
C GLY A 203 21.10 -3.24 -15.76
N PHE A 204 21.71 -2.84 -14.64
CA PHE A 204 21.10 -1.95 -13.63
C PHE A 204 20.73 -0.56 -14.19
N ALA A 205 21.45 -0.05 -15.20
CA ALA A 205 21.18 1.27 -15.79
C ALA A 205 19.74 1.41 -16.32
N ILE A 206 19.13 0.32 -16.82
CA ILE A 206 17.75 0.33 -17.33
C ILE A 206 16.73 0.66 -16.25
N ILE A 207 17.01 0.31 -14.98
CA ILE A 207 16.12 0.60 -13.84
C ILE A 207 16.03 2.11 -13.61
N GLY A 208 17.19 2.80 -13.66
CA GLY A 208 17.22 4.28 -13.59
C GLY A 208 16.53 4.92 -14.79
N ALA A 209 16.82 4.44 -16.01
CA ALA A 209 16.22 4.95 -17.24
C ALA A 209 14.70 4.73 -17.27
N ALA A 210 14.21 3.54 -16.91
CA ALA A 210 12.79 3.23 -16.86
C ALA A 210 12.06 4.09 -15.81
N THR A 211 12.64 4.27 -14.62
CA THR A 211 12.11 5.16 -13.59
C THR A 211 11.99 6.60 -14.08
N LEU A 212 13.04 7.11 -14.74
CA LEU A 212 13.06 8.47 -15.31
C LEU A 212 11.97 8.63 -16.39
N VAL A 213 11.92 7.71 -17.35
CA VAL A 213 10.96 7.76 -18.47
C VAL A 213 9.53 7.67 -17.98
N LEU A 214 9.22 6.74 -17.08
CA LEU A 214 7.87 6.59 -16.50
C LEU A 214 7.44 7.87 -15.77
N ALA A 215 8.31 8.45 -14.96
CA ALA A 215 8.01 9.69 -14.23
C ALA A 215 7.80 10.88 -15.17
N LEU A 216 8.67 11.04 -16.19
CA LEU A 216 8.54 12.10 -17.19
C LEU A 216 7.28 11.93 -18.06
N ALA A 217 6.89 10.70 -18.40
CA ALA A 217 5.66 10.42 -19.13
C ALA A 217 4.39 10.72 -18.29
N ALA A 218 4.46 10.53 -16.96
CA ALA A 218 3.36 10.83 -16.07
C ALA A 218 3.13 12.33 -15.86
N LEU A 219 4.15 13.17 -15.96
CA LEU A 219 4.06 14.62 -15.74
C LEU A 219 3.07 15.33 -16.68
N PRO A 220 3.12 15.19 -18.02
CA PRO A 220 2.16 15.81 -18.91
C PRO A 220 0.73 15.32 -18.66
N LEU A 221 0.55 14.01 -18.34
CA LEU A 221 -0.76 13.47 -17.98
C LEU A 221 -1.32 14.15 -16.71
N ALA A 222 -0.47 14.40 -15.72
CA ALA A 222 -0.85 15.12 -14.51
C ALA A 222 -1.15 16.60 -14.81
N GLN A 223 -0.42 17.23 -15.73
CA GLN A 223 -0.65 18.63 -16.14
C GLN A 223 -2.00 18.81 -16.85
N LEU A 224 -2.38 17.90 -17.73
CA LEU A 224 -3.64 17.93 -18.47
C LEU A 224 -4.87 17.71 -17.58
N LYS A 225 -4.70 17.02 -16.45
CA LYS A 225 -5.80 16.70 -15.54
C LYS A 225 -6.24 17.91 -14.72
N ARG A 226 -7.57 18.10 -14.56
CA ARG A 226 -8.13 19.24 -13.82
C ARG A 226 -7.72 19.21 -12.35
N ALA A 227 -7.33 20.37 -11.82
CA ALA A 227 -7.08 20.55 -10.39
C ALA A 227 -8.40 20.47 -9.61
N THR A 228 -8.32 20.03 -8.36
CA THR A 228 -9.44 20.05 -7.42
C THR A 228 -9.07 20.90 -6.21
N ILE A 229 -10.08 21.52 -5.61
CA ILE A 229 -9.93 22.29 -4.37
C ILE A 229 -9.92 21.28 -3.21
N THR A 230 -9.01 21.47 -2.27
CA THR A 230 -8.96 20.66 -1.05
C THR A 230 -10.12 21.11 -0.16
N ILE A 231 -11.00 20.18 0.21
CA ILE A 231 -12.07 20.45 1.16
C ILE A 231 -11.47 20.27 2.56
N ALA A 232 -11.22 21.37 3.24
CA ALA A 232 -10.82 21.36 4.65
C ALA A 232 -12.00 20.85 5.50
N GLY A 233 -11.84 19.67 6.11
CA GLY A 233 -12.74 19.15 7.13
C GLY A 233 -12.16 19.37 8.53
N GLU A 234 -12.98 19.48 9.55
CA GLU A 234 -12.54 19.44 10.96
C GLU A 234 -11.80 18.12 11.21
N ARG A 235 -10.52 18.23 11.59
CA ARG A 235 -9.67 17.06 11.86
C ARG A 235 -9.78 16.70 13.34
N ALA A 236 -10.09 15.45 13.65
CA ALA A 236 -9.90 14.93 15.00
C ALA A 236 -8.41 15.07 15.40
N SER A 237 -8.14 15.28 16.68
CA SER A 237 -6.77 15.37 17.20
C SER A 237 -5.95 14.15 16.75
N PHE A 238 -4.84 14.38 16.04
CA PHE A 238 -3.95 13.34 15.55
C PHE A 238 -3.53 12.35 16.66
N ARG A 239 -3.27 12.85 17.87
CA ARG A 239 -2.87 12.02 19.03
C ARG A 239 -3.94 11.02 19.43
N THR A 240 -5.22 11.42 19.42
CA THR A 240 -6.33 10.54 19.77
C THR A 240 -6.54 9.46 18.71
N VAL A 241 -6.45 9.81 17.43
CA VAL A 241 -6.52 8.85 16.32
C VAL A 241 -5.34 7.88 16.40
N ALA A 242 -4.13 8.38 16.57
CA ALA A 242 -2.91 7.56 16.65
C ALA A 242 -3.00 6.54 17.79
N ALA A 243 -3.38 6.95 19.00
CA ALA A 243 -3.46 6.05 20.16
C ALA A 243 -4.39 4.85 19.93
N ARG A 244 -5.48 5.04 19.18
CA ARG A 244 -6.43 3.97 18.85
C ARG A 244 -5.96 3.06 17.72
N VAL A 245 -5.14 3.56 16.81
CA VAL A 245 -4.67 2.86 15.60
C VAL A 245 -3.36 2.11 15.82
N VAL A 246 -2.51 2.58 16.75
CA VAL A 246 -1.18 2.03 17.05
C VAL A 246 -1.18 0.50 17.20
N PRO A 247 -2.07 -0.16 17.97
CA PRO A 247 -2.03 -1.61 18.12
C PRO A 247 -2.21 -2.37 16.80
N TYR A 248 -3.08 -1.87 15.92
CA TYR A 248 -3.32 -2.43 14.59
C TYR A 248 -2.14 -2.16 13.65
N GLY A 249 -1.54 -0.98 13.79
CA GLY A 249 -0.32 -0.60 13.07
C GLY A 249 0.86 -1.51 13.44
N ILE A 250 1.05 -1.83 14.72
CA ILE A 250 2.09 -2.78 15.16
C ILE A 250 1.85 -4.15 14.53
N GLY A 251 0.60 -4.64 14.50
CA GLY A 251 0.26 -5.88 13.82
C GLY A 251 0.62 -5.84 12.32
N LEU A 252 0.30 -4.73 11.65
CA LEU A 252 0.70 -4.54 10.25
C LEU A 252 2.23 -4.53 10.09
N ALA A 253 2.95 -3.81 10.95
CA ALA A 253 4.40 -3.74 10.88
C ALA A 253 5.04 -5.13 10.98
N LEU A 254 4.62 -5.91 11.97
CA LEU A 254 5.12 -7.28 12.18
C LEU A 254 4.84 -8.20 10.97
N GLY A 255 3.63 -8.15 10.39
CA GLY A 255 3.31 -8.89 9.17
C GLY A 255 4.08 -8.36 7.95
N SER A 256 4.32 -7.06 7.83
CA SER A 256 5.04 -6.48 6.69
C SER A 256 6.53 -6.83 6.63
N ILE A 257 7.14 -7.28 7.73
CA ILE A 257 8.55 -7.72 7.77
C ILE A 257 8.77 -8.87 6.77
N GLY A 258 7.84 -9.83 6.68
CA GLY A 258 7.92 -10.95 5.73
C GLY A 258 8.00 -10.49 4.28
N PHE A 259 7.10 -9.59 3.90
CA PHE A 259 7.13 -8.97 2.57
C PHE A 259 8.45 -8.21 2.31
N GLY A 260 8.90 -7.41 3.28
CA GLY A 260 10.15 -6.66 3.18
C GLY A 260 11.36 -7.57 2.98
N CYS A 261 11.44 -8.68 3.72
CA CYS A 261 12.51 -9.67 3.59
C CYS A 261 12.50 -10.34 2.21
N ILE A 262 11.35 -10.77 1.71
CA ILE A 262 11.23 -11.36 0.37
C ILE A 262 11.61 -10.35 -0.69
N ALA A 263 11.02 -9.17 -0.67
CA ALA A 263 11.24 -8.15 -1.69
C ALA A 263 12.69 -7.65 -1.74
N THR A 264 13.39 -7.61 -0.60
CA THR A 264 14.76 -7.08 -0.51
C THR A 264 15.82 -8.15 -0.72
N PHE A 265 15.64 -9.35 -0.15
CA PHE A 265 16.71 -10.34 -0.04
C PHE A 265 16.53 -11.60 -0.87
N ILE A 266 15.40 -11.84 -1.52
CA ILE A 266 15.16 -13.09 -2.27
C ILE A 266 16.21 -13.29 -3.38
N THR A 267 16.62 -12.25 -4.06
CA THR A 267 17.64 -12.32 -5.13
C THR A 267 19.01 -12.70 -4.57
N LEU A 268 19.40 -12.10 -3.43
CA LEU A 268 20.65 -12.42 -2.73
C LEU A 268 20.60 -13.84 -2.13
N PHE A 269 19.43 -14.24 -1.61
CA PHE A 269 19.21 -15.60 -1.12
C PHE A 269 19.42 -16.66 -2.20
N TYR A 270 18.83 -16.46 -3.40
CA TYR A 270 19.04 -17.34 -4.54
C TYR A 270 20.50 -17.36 -4.98
N ALA A 271 21.14 -16.20 -5.07
CA ALA A 271 22.55 -16.08 -5.45
C ALA A 271 23.46 -16.81 -4.45
N ALA A 272 23.22 -16.68 -3.16
CA ALA A 272 24.01 -17.34 -2.10
C ALA A 272 23.93 -18.86 -2.14
N HIS A 273 22.83 -19.43 -2.68
CA HIS A 273 22.65 -20.88 -2.87
C HIS A 273 23.02 -21.36 -4.27
N GLY A 274 23.47 -20.47 -5.17
CA GLY A 274 23.77 -20.81 -6.56
C GLY A 274 22.52 -21.17 -7.39
N TRP A 275 21.33 -20.73 -6.97
CA TRP A 275 20.07 -20.99 -7.67
C TRP A 275 19.79 -19.94 -8.72
N SER A 276 19.24 -20.37 -9.86
CA SER A 276 18.74 -19.48 -10.91
C SER A 276 17.28 -19.11 -10.68
N ASN A 277 16.81 -18.11 -11.45
CA ASN A 277 15.38 -17.74 -11.55
C ASN A 277 14.76 -17.14 -10.29
N ALA A 278 15.49 -16.32 -9.53
CA ALA A 278 14.94 -15.53 -8.43
C ALA A 278 13.73 -14.66 -8.86
N ALA A 279 13.73 -14.17 -10.12
CA ALA A 279 12.62 -13.44 -10.72
C ALA A 279 11.31 -14.23 -10.70
N LEU A 280 11.38 -15.57 -10.92
CA LEU A 280 10.20 -16.43 -10.90
C LEU A 280 9.57 -16.48 -9.50
N ALA A 281 10.38 -16.56 -8.43
CA ALA A 281 9.89 -16.54 -7.06
C ALA A 281 9.14 -15.24 -6.74
N LEU A 282 9.65 -14.08 -7.17
CA LEU A 282 9.00 -12.77 -7.04
C LEU A 282 7.72 -12.69 -7.88
N THR A 283 7.77 -13.22 -9.10
CA THR A 283 6.58 -13.26 -9.98
C THR A 283 5.47 -14.08 -9.36
N VAL A 284 5.78 -15.28 -8.87
CA VAL A 284 4.80 -16.16 -8.23
C VAL A 284 4.24 -15.52 -6.95
N PHE A 285 5.10 -14.93 -6.11
CA PHE A 285 4.66 -14.12 -4.96
C PHE A 285 3.67 -13.04 -5.39
N GLY A 286 4.02 -12.22 -6.39
CA GLY A 286 3.21 -11.11 -6.85
C GLY A 286 1.88 -11.54 -7.48
N VAL A 287 1.90 -12.57 -8.33
CA VAL A 287 0.69 -13.12 -8.98
C VAL A 287 -0.28 -13.69 -7.94
N VAL A 288 0.23 -14.47 -6.99
CA VAL A 288 -0.59 -15.04 -5.91
C VAL A 288 -1.13 -13.93 -5.02
N PHE A 289 -0.29 -12.95 -4.62
CA PHE A 289 -0.71 -11.80 -3.82
C PHE A 289 -1.86 -11.02 -4.47
N VAL A 290 -1.75 -10.69 -5.76
CA VAL A 290 -2.79 -9.96 -6.49
C VAL A 290 -4.02 -10.85 -6.70
N GLY A 291 -3.84 -12.11 -7.09
CA GLY A 291 -4.93 -13.07 -7.33
C GLY A 291 -5.80 -13.27 -6.10
N VAL A 292 -5.18 -13.50 -4.94
CA VAL A 292 -5.88 -13.66 -3.66
C VAL A 292 -6.69 -12.42 -3.30
N ARG A 293 -6.16 -11.23 -3.55
CA ARG A 293 -6.85 -9.96 -3.27
C ARG A 293 -8.14 -9.81 -4.08
N PHE A 294 -8.15 -10.28 -5.33
CA PHE A 294 -9.37 -10.27 -6.16
C PHE A 294 -10.35 -11.37 -5.76
N ILE A 295 -9.87 -12.60 -5.56
CA ILE A 295 -10.71 -13.75 -5.24
C ILE A 295 -11.39 -13.58 -3.87
N PHE A 296 -10.63 -13.12 -2.87
CA PHE A 296 -11.10 -12.99 -1.49
C PHE A 296 -11.49 -11.55 -1.08
N ALA A 297 -11.72 -10.65 -2.04
CA ALA A 297 -12.12 -9.26 -1.77
C ALA A 297 -13.35 -9.12 -0.87
N ARG A 298 -14.28 -10.09 -0.91
CA ARG A 298 -15.53 -10.11 -0.12
C ARG A 298 -15.42 -10.87 1.21
N THR A 299 -14.28 -11.44 1.53
CA THR A 299 -14.10 -12.29 2.73
C THR A 299 -14.09 -11.43 4.00
N ILE A 300 -13.42 -10.27 3.98
CA ILE A 300 -13.32 -9.38 5.15
C ILE A 300 -14.71 -8.93 5.63
N PRO A 301 -15.63 -8.41 4.80
CA PRO A 301 -16.97 -8.05 5.25
C PRO A 301 -17.82 -9.22 5.76
N ARG A 302 -17.54 -10.47 5.32
CA ARG A 302 -18.32 -11.66 5.70
C ARG A 302 -17.83 -12.33 6.97
N VAL A 303 -16.52 -12.40 7.14
CA VAL A 303 -15.86 -13.20 8.20
C VAL A 303 -15.37 -12.31 9.35
N GLY A 304 -15.14 -11.02 9.09
CA GLY A 304 -14.56 -10.03 10.01
C GLY A 304 -13.04 -9.91 9.85
N GLY A 305 -12.53 -8.69 10.11
CA GLY A 305 -11.13 -8.35 9.90
C GLY A 305 -10.16 -9.16 10.74
N TYR A 306 -10.44 -9.35 12.04
CA TYR A 306 -9.55 -10.10 12.94
C TYR A 306 -9.32 -11.56 12.49
N ARG A 307 -10.39 -12.29 12.14
CA ARG A 307 -10.28 -13.69 11.71
C ARG A 307 -9.51 -13.79 10.40
N VAL A 308 -9.80 -12.93 9.45
CA VAL A 308 -9.07 -12.87 8.18
C VAL A 308 -7.60 -12.54 8.41
N ALA A 309 -7.28 -11.57 9.27
CA ALA A 309 -5.90 -11.22 9.60
C ALA A 309 -5.14 -12.39 10.23
N MET A 310 -5.72 -13.08 11.21
CA MET A 310 -5.08 -14.22 11.87
C MET A 310 -4.78 -15.37 10.88
N VAL A 311 -5.77 -15.75 10.06
CA VAL A 311 -5.56 -16.80 9.04
C VAL A 311 -4.49 -16.37 8.05
N SER A 312 -4.56 -15.14 7.56
CA SER A 312 -3.61 -14.57 6.59
C SER A 312 -2.18 -14.55 7.13
N LEU A 313 -1.98 -14.05 8.35
CA LEU A 313 -0.68 -14.01 9.02
C LEU A 313 -0.13 -15.41 9.32
N SER A 314 -1.01 -16.37 9.68
CA SER A 314 -0.60 -17.76 9.88
C SER A 314 -0.13 -18.41 8.59
N VAL A 315 -0.82 -18.16 7.47
CA VAL A 315 -0.42 -18.65 6.15
C VAL A 315 0.89 -18.01 5.73
N GLU A 316 1.08 -16.70 5.96
CA GLU A 316 2.33 -15.99 5.71
C GLU A 316 3.49 -16.59 6.52
N ALA A 317 3.28 -16.84 7.83
CA ALA A 317 4.29 -17.46 8.69
C ALA A 317 4.70 -18.84 8.17
N ILE A 318 3.75 -19.66 7.70
CA ILE A 318 4.04 -20.96 7.08
C ILE A 318 4.92 -20.77 5.84
N GLY A 319 4.59 -19.85 4.94
CA GLY A 319 5.38 -19.54 3.75
C GLY A 319 6.81 -19.10 4.09
N LEU A 320 6.96 -18.26 5.12
CA LEU A 320 8.28 -17.80 5.61
C LEU A 320 9.09 -18.94 6.25
N ILE A 321 8.44 -19.87 6.96
CA ILE A 321 9.10 -21.08 7.49
C ILE A 321 9.58 -21.96 6.33
N VAL A 322 8.76 -22.15 5.29
CA VAL A 322 9.17 -22.90 4.09
C VAL A 322 10.38 -22.24 3.41
N LEU A 323 10.42 -20.89 3.32
CA LEU A 323 11.58 -20.15 2.84
C LEU A 323 12.82 -20.35 3.73
N CYS A 324 12.65 -20.29 5.05
CA CYS A 324 13.74 -20.51 6.01
C CYS A 324 14.37 -21.91 5.86
N LEU A 325 13.56 -22.93 5.60
CA LEU A 325 13.97 -24.33 5.45
C LEU A 325 14.30 -24.71 4.00
N ALA A 326 14.21 -23.77 3.05
CA ALA A 326 14.39 -24.07 1.64
C ALA A 326 15.84 -24.51 1.33
N ASN A 327 15.94 -25.65 0.70
CA ASN A 327 17.20 -26.23 0.19
C ASN A 327 17.19 -26.40 -1.34
N THR A 328 16.12 -25.97 -2.00
CA THR A 328 15.97 -25.94 -3.45
C THR A 328 15.27 -24.65 -3.91
N ALA A 329 15.56 -24.19 -5.14
CA ALA A 329 14.90 -23.03 -5.75
C ALA A 329 13.37 -23.18 -5.81
N VAL A 330 12.88 -24.41 -6.08
CA VAL A 330 11.45 -24.72 -6.15
C VAL A 330 10.79 -24.56 -4.78
N MET A 331 11.41 -25.10 -3.73
CA MET A 331 10.90 -24.95 -2.35
C MET A 331 10.85 -23.47 -1.92
N ALA A 332 11.88 -22.69 -2.28
CA ALA A 332 11.89 -21.25 -2.03
C ALA A 332 10.78 -20.52 -2.80
N GLY A 333 10.54 -20.89 -4.06
CA GLY A 333 9.42 -20.35 -4.86
C GLY A 333 8.05 -20.67 -4.26
N ILE A 334 7.85 -21.91 -3.77
CA ILE A 334 6.62 -22.32 -3.06
C ILE A 334 6.45 -21.52 -1.77
N GLY A 335 7.51 -21.37 -0.98
CA GLY A 335 7.49 -20.57 0.23
C GLY A 335 7.09 -19.11 -0.04
N ALA A 336 7.67 -18.50 -1.09
CA ALA A 336 7.33 -17.17 -1.54
C ALA A 336 5.85 -17.07 -1.97
N ALA A 337 5.32 -18.06 -2.70
CA ALA A 337 3.91 -18.12 -3.10
C ALA A 337 2.97 -18.16 -1.89
N ILE A 338 3.25 -19.02 -0.91
CA ILE A 338 2.45 -19.15 0.31
C ILE A 338 2.52 -17.86 1.15
N ALA A 339 3.70 -17.25 1.27
CA ALA A 339 3.85 -15.97 1.95
C ALA A 339 3.06 -14.85 1.25
N GLY A 340 3.08 -14.81 -0.09
CA GLY A 340 2.28 -13.86 -0.87
C GLY A 340 0.77 -14.04 -0.70
N LEU A 341 0.31 -15.31 -0.64
CA LEU A 341 -1.08 -15.66 -0.34
C LEU A 341 -1.49 -15.10 1.03
N GLY A 342 -0.68 -15.34 2.06
CA GLY A 342 -0.93 -14.89 3.42
C GLY A 342 -0.93 -13.36 3.52
N PHE A 343 0.14 -12.70 3.09
CA PHE A 343 0.31 -11.25 3.26
C PHE A 343 -0.76 -10.41 2.52
N SER A 344 -1.34 -10.94 1.43
CA SER A 344 -2.26 -10.18 0.57
C SER A 344 -3.42 -9.51 1.30
N LEU A 345 -4.00 -10.17 2.31
CA LEU A 345 -5.17 -9.65 3.03
C LEU A 345 -4.83 -9.00 4.38
N VAL A 346 -3.58 -9.04 4.84
CA VAL A 346 -3.18 -8.50 6.16
C VAL A 346 -3.48 -7.00 6.25
N PHE A 347 -3.02 -6.22 5.26
CA PHE A 347 -3.25 -4.76 5.24
C PHE A 347 -4.74 -4.38 5.28
N PRO A 348 -5.61 -4.90 4.40
CA PRO A 348 -7.02 -4.52 4.45
C PRO A 348 -7.76 -5.10 5.66
N ALA A 349 -7.39 -6.27 6.16
CA ALA A 349 -8.05 -6.90 7.29
C ALA A 349 -7.83 -6.13 8.61
N LEU A 350 -6.58 -5.85 8.96
CA LEU A 350 -6.25 -5.02 10.14
C LEU A 350 -6.65 -3.56 9.93
N GLY A 351 -6.59 -3.04 8.70
CA GLY A 351 -6.98 -1.68 8.36
C GLY A 351 -8.46 -1.39 8.59
N VAL A 352 -9.35 -2.32 8.27
CA VAL A 352 -10.79 -2.21 8.55
C VAL A 352 -11.02 -2.13 10.07
N GLU A 353 -10.37 -2.98 10.85
CA GLU A 353 -10.49 -2.97 12.31
C GLU A 353 -9.94 -1.66 12.92
N ALA A 354 -8.82 -1.15 12.42
CA ALA A 354 -8.26 0.13 12.83
C ALA A 354 -9.22 1.30 12.56
N VAL A 355 -9.86 1.32 11.38
CA VAL A 355 -10.83 2.36 11.01
C VAL A 355 -12.09 2.30 11.86
N HIS A 356 -12.57 1.10 12.24
CA HIS A 356 -13.73 0.95 13.12
C HIS A 356 -13.52 1.53 14.52
N ARG A 357 -12.26 1.77 14.93
CA ARG A 357 -11.93 2.37 16.24
C ARG A 357 -12.00 3.89 16.29
N VAL A 358 -12.22 4.53 15.15
CA VAL A 358 -12.27 5.99 15.04
C VAL A 358 -13.58 6.46 14.39
N PRO A 359 -14.01 7.71 14.64
CA PRO A 359 -15.18 8.27 13.98
C PRO A 359 -15.01 8.29 12.44
N ALA A 360 -16.11 8.12 11.70
CA ALA A 360 -16.09 8.00 10.24
C ALA A 360 -15.37 9.17 9.51
N HIS A 361 -15.48 10.40 10.04
CA HIS A 361 -14.77 11.57 9.49
C HIS A 361 -13.24 11.51 9.67
N SER A 362 -12.73 10.65 10.55
CA SER A 362 -11.30 10.47 10.84
C SER A 362 -10.69 9.24 10.15
N SER A 363 -11.46 8.48 9.35
CA SER A 363 -11.01 7.25 8.68
C SER A 363 -9.77 7.45 7.80
N GLY A 364 -9.68 8.56 7.08
CA GLY A 364 -8.51 8.90 6.27
C GLY A 364 -7.25 9.11 7.11
N SER A 365 -7.38 9.85 8.24
CA SER A 365 -6.27 10.05 9.18
C SER A 365 -5.84 8.72 9.84
N ALA A 366 -6.80 7.85 10.18
CA ALA A 366 -6.51 6.53 10.74
C ALA A 366 -5.70 5.65 9.77
N LEU A 367 -6.12 5.59 8.50
CA LEU A 367 -5.37 4.85 7.47
C LEU A 367 -4.00 5.47 7.19
N GLY A 368 -3.88 6.80 7.27
CA GLY A 368 -2.60 7.49 7.17
C GLY A 368 -1.64 7.08 8.29
N VAL A 369 -2.09 7.11 9.55
CA VAL A 369 -1.31 6.63 10.70
C VAL A 369 -0.99 5.14 10.57
N TYR A 370 -1.99 4.33 10.18
CA TYR A 370 -1.84 2.89 10.02
C TYR A 370 -0.76 2.52 8.99
N SER A 371 -0.73 3.20 7.84
CA SER A 371 0.26 2.93 6.79
C SER A 371 1.70 3.31 7.17
N VAL A 372 1.87 4.26 8.10
CA VAL A 372 3.20 4.62 8.64
C VAL A 372 3.91 3.41 9.26
N PHE A 373 3.17 2.50 9.88
CA PHE A 373 3.76 1.30 10.49
C PHE A 373 4.34 0.34 9.45
N MET A 374 3.79 0.29 8.26
CA MET A 374 4.41 -0.46 7.16
C MET A 374 5.72 0.20 6.72
N ASP A 375 5.77 1.53 6.61
CA ASP A 375 7.01 2.24 6.27
C ASP A 375 8.09 2.00 7.32
N VAL A 376 7.73 2.00 8.62
CA VAL A 376 8.65 1.67 9.72
C VAL A 376 9.18 0.24 9.58
N ALA A 377 8.31 -0.74 9.30
CA ALA A 377 8.72 -2.12 9.09
C ALA A 377 9.71 -2.25 7.92
N MET A 378 9.40 -1.62 6.79
CA MET A 378 10.28 -1.63 5.61
C MET A 378 11.62 -0.91 5.88
N ALA A 379 11.61 0.19 6.65
CA ALA A 379 12.82 0.89 7.06
C ALA A 379 13.74 0.03 7.93
N LEU A 380 13.18 -0.80 8.80
CA LEU A 380 13.92 -1.67 9.70
C LEU A 380 14.37 -2.99 9.03
N THR A 381 13.59 -3.49 8.06
CA THR A 381 13.84 -4.80 7.43
C THR A 381 15.20 -4.88 6.75
N GLY A 382 15.63 -3.83 6.05
CA GLY A 382 16.93 -3.84 5.36
C GLY A 382 18.12 -4.00 6.29
N PRO A 383 18.34 -3.10 7.25
CA PRO A 383 19.47 -3.19 8.19
C PRO A 383 19.41 -4.47 9.04
N LEU A 384 18.25 -4.82 9.59
CA LEU A 384 18.11 -6.01 10.45
C LEU A 384 18.28 -7.31 9.66
N GLY A 385 17.67 -7.39 8.46
CA GLY A 385 17.84 -8.53 7.57
C GLY A 385 19.26 -8.67 7.06
N GLY A 386 19.93 -7.56 6.72
CA GLY A 386 21.33 -7.55 6.31
C GLY A 386 22.27 -7.97 7.44
N TRP A 387 22.01 -7.54 8.68
CA TRP A 387 22.73 -7.99 9.87
C TRP A 387 22.54 -9.50 10.10
N ALA A 388 21.29 -10.00 10.04
CA ALA A 388 20.99 -11.42 10.17
C ALA A 388 21.67 -12.25 9.08
N ALA A 389 21.67 -11.77 7.83
CA ALA A 389 22.33 -12.44 6.71
C ALA A 389 23.84 -12.59 6.94
N SER A 390 24.50 -11.54 7.44
CA SER A 390 25.96 -11.54 7.64
C SER A 390 26.41 -12.41 8.80
N GLY A 391 25.57 -12.60 9.84
CA GLY A 391 25.89 -13.40 11.02
C GLY A 391 25.41 -14.84 10.98
N MET A 392 24.21 -15.08 10.40
CA MET A 392 23.49 -16.36 10.47
C MET A 392 23.08 -16.91 9.11
N GLY A 393 23.40 -16.22 8.01
CA GLY A 393 23.02 -16.58 6.66
C GLY A 393 21.61 -16.09 6.26
N TYR A 394 21.33 -16.15 4.96
CA TYR A 394 20.08 -15.61 4.39
C TYR A 394 18.82 -16.37 4.85
N ASN A 395 18.92 -17.66 5.15
CA ASN A 395 17.80 -18.47 5.66
C ASN A 395 17.25 -17.89 6.98
N ALA A 396 18.12 -17.40 7.87
CA ALA A 396 17.73 -16.85 9.16
C ALA A 396 16.82 -15.62 9.04
N ILE A 397 16.96 -14.82 7.97
CA ILE A 397 16.12 -13.66 7.70
C ILE A 397 14.64 -14.07 7.68
N TYR A 398 14.33 -15.15 6.96
CA TYR A 398 12.96 -15.66 6.83
C TYR A 398 12.45 -16.30 8.13
N GLY A 399 13.35 -16.90 8.94
CA GLY A 399 13.03 -17.41 10.27
C GLY A 399 12.59 -16.28 11.22
N PHE A 400 13.33 -15.18 11.27
CA PHE A 400 12.93 -13.99 12.05
C PHE A 400 11.66 -13.35 11.54
N ALA A 401 11.47 -13.28 10.22
CA ALA A 401 10.24 -12.80 9.63
C ALA A 401 9.02 -13.69 9.99
N ALA A 402 9.20 -15.00 10.02
CA ALA A 402 8.16 -15.95 10.46
C ALA A 402 7.78 -15.73 11.93
N LEU A 403 8.77 -15.52 12.82
CA LEU A 403 8.52 -15.18 14.22
C LEU A 403 7.76 -13.86 14.37
N ALA A 404 8.09 -12.84 13.57
CA ALA A 404 7.36 -11.58 13.55
C ALA A 404 5.91 -11.76 13.09
N ALA A 405 5.66 -12.54 12.02
CA ALA A 405 4.32 -12.86 11.54
C ALA A 405 3.51 -13.61 12.63
N MET A 406 4.11 -14.59 13.32
CA MET A 406 3.46 -15.28 14.44
C MET A 406 3.15 -14.35 15.61
N ALA A 407 4.05 -13.44 15.95
CA ALA A 407 3.79 -12.41 16.97
C ALA A 407 2.60 -11.50 16.56
N SER A 408 2.46 -11.20 15.27
CA SER A 408 1.30 -10.46 14.75
C SER A 408 0.00 -11.28 14.87
N VAL A 409 0.03 -12.61 14.68
CA VAL A 409 -1.13 -13.49 14.92
C VAL A 409 -1.58 -13.39 16.38
N VAL A 410 -0.64 -13.52 17.32
CA VAL A 410 -0.92 -13.40 18.76
C VAL A 410 -1.51 -12.03 19.10
N LEU A 411 -0.94 -10.96 18.55
CA LEU A 411 -1.46 -9.62 18.74
C LEU A 411 -2.89 -9.47 18.21
N ALA A 412 -3.16 -9.97 16.99
CA ALA A 412 -4.50 -9.94 16.41
C ALA A 412 -5.54 -10.71 17.26
N LEU A 413 -5.14 -11.85 17.84
CA LEU A 413 -5.95 -12.62 18.77
C LEU A 413 -6.27 -11.82 20.05
N VAL A 414 -5.26 -11.18 20.66
CA VAL A 414 -5.45 -10.35 21.85
C VAL A 414 -6.40 -9.20 21.57
N LEU A 415 -6.21 -8.51 20.43
CA LEU A 415 -7.09 -7.40 20.02
C LEU A 415 -8.52 -7.85 19.79
N GLN A 416 -8.74 -9.05 19.20
CA GLN A 416 -10.06 -9.64 19.04
C GLN A 416 -10.72 -9.91 20.38
N MET A 417 -9.98 -10.52 21.33
CA MET A 417 -10.51 -10.80 22.68
C MET A 417 -10.89 -9.53 23.43
N GLN A 418 -10.09 -8.47 23.31
CA GLN A 418 -10.40 -7.14 23.90
C GLN A 418 -11.68 -6.56 23.29
N ALA A 419 -11.83 -6.61 21.97
CA ALA A 419 -13.02 -6.12 21.26
C ALA A 419 -14.29 -6.87 21.73
N MET A 420 -14.23 -8.19 21.89
CA MET A 420 -15.36 -8.99 22.39
C MET A 420 -15.73 -8.64 23.84
N LYS A 421 -14.74 -8.40 24.72
CA LYS A 421 -14.99 -8.00 26.11
C LYS A 421 -15.63 -6.60 26.19
N GLU A 422 -15.19 -5.65 25.36
CA GLU A 422 -15.78 -4.30 25.30
C GLU A 422 -17.25 -4.39 24.85
N HIS A 423 -17.53 -5.21 23.83
CA HIS A 423 -18.90 -5.40 23.33
C HIS A 423 -19.82 -6.06 24.38
N ALA A 424 -19.34 -7.04 25.09
CA ALA A 424 -20.07 -7.69 26.17
C ALA A 424 -20.40 -6.71 27.32
N ARG A 425 -19.44 -5.82 27.68
CA ARG A 425 -19.67 -4.80 28.72
C ARG A 425 -20.67 -3.71 28.30
N SER A 426 -20.72 -3.37 27.02
CA SER A 426 -21.69 -2.37 26.50
C SER A 426 -23.12 -2.92 26.40
N GLN A 427 -23.31 -4.26 26.49
CA GLN A 427 -24.62 -4.92 26.47
C GLN A 427 -25.10 -5.36 27.87
N SER A 428 -24.26 -5.27 28.90
CA SER A 428 -24.69 -5.44 30.30
C SER A 428 -25.34 -4.15 30.79
N PRO A 429 -26.57 -4.23 31.35
CA PRO A 429 -27.35 -3.07 31.79
C PRO A 429 -26.69 -2.30 32.92
#